data_783eb29f99871a84cfc6c6a5386071f3
#
_entry.id   783eb29f99871a84cfc6c6a5386071f3
#
_cell.length_a   1.000
_cell.length_b   1.000
_cell.length_c   1.000
_cell.angle_alpha   90.00
_cell.angle_beta   90.00
_cell.angle_gamma   90.00
#
_symmetry.space_group_name_H-M   'P 1'
#
loop_
_entity.id
_entity.type
_entity.pdbx_description
1 polymer ?
#
loop_
_entity_poly.entity_id
_entity_poly.type
_entity_poly.pdbx_seq_one_letter_code
_entity_poly.pdbx_strand_id
1 'polypeptide(L)'
;MKSNLQIISGKYRGKKLNLPADARPTQNMARGALFNMLNDVLDTTKPFVVWDAFAGSGAFGLECLSRFNNAKVIFTDNSKSSIDTIKKNLASLNESATVEMIDSVSVLSKYGANADLVFIDPPYADFGLGALFVKKLGKVAKNSAVLIWEFESVQQTPKIDENWEVLKDKTYGRARFMFLVKK
;
A
#
# COMPACT_ATOMS: atom_id res chain seq x y z
N MET A 1 -15.17 -16.48 -10.16
CA MET A 1 -15.56 -16.43 -8.73
C MET A 1 -15.86 -15.00 -8.35
N LYS A 2 -16.95 -14.72 -7.64
CA LYS A 2 -17.18 -13.36 -7.11
C LYS A 2 -16.14 -13.13 -6.02
N SER A 3 -15.35 -12.08 -6.16
CA SER A 3 -14.36 -11.68 -5.15
C SER A 3 -15.06 -11.36 -3.81
N ASN A 4 -14.51 -11.87 -2.71
CA ASN A 4 -14.91 -11.45 -1.35
C ASN A 4 -14.11 -10.22 -0.88
N LEU A 5 -13.34 -9.58 -1.77
CA LEU A 5 -12.62 -8.36 -1.44
C LEU A 5 -13.62 -7.22 -1.19
N GLN A 6 -13.52 -6.62 -0.03
CA GLN A 6 -14.39 -5.50 0.36
C GLN A 6 -13.65 -4.51 1.25
N ILE A 7 -14.16 -3.30 1.34
CA ILE A 7 -13.69 -2.30 2.31
C ILE A 7 -14.13 -2.74 3.71
N ILE A 8 -13.19 -2.72 4.66
CA ILE A 8 -13.38 -3.29 6.00
C ILE A 8 -13.98 -2.27 6.95
N SER A 9 -13.60 -0.99 6.82
CA SER A 9 -14.00 0.06 7.77
C SER A 9 -14.12 1.43 7.10
N GLY A 10 -14.64 2.39 7.85
CA GLY A 10 -14.84 3.77 7.39
C GLY A 10 -16.13 3.97 6.61
N LYS A 11 -16.20 5.08 5.87
CA LYS A 11 -17.41 5.54 5.16
C LYS A 11 -17.94 4.58 4.09
N TYR A 12 -17.08 3.70 3.57
CA TYR A 12 -17.44 2.72 2.53
C TYR A 12 -17.46 1.28 3.02
N ARG A 13 -17.50 1.05 4.34
CA ARG A 13 -17.50 -0.29 4.93
C ARG A 13 -18.50 -1.23 4.23
N GLY A 14 -18.05 -2.44 3.88
CA GLY A 14 -18.85 -3.48 3.24
C GLY A 14 -19.00 -3.32 1.71
N LYS A 15 -18.54 -2.25 1.11
CA LYS A 15 -18.52 -2.09 -0.35
C LYS A 15 -17.56 -3.10 -0.97
N LYS A 16 -18.06 -3.90 -1.92
CA LYS A 16 -17.25 -4.87 -2.68
C LYS A 16 -16.35 -4.16 -3.67
N LEU A 17 -15.13 -4.66 -3.80
CA LEU A 17 -14.14 -4.17 -4.75
C LEU A 17 -13.94 -5.18 -5.88
N ASN A 18 -13.73 -4.66 -7.08
CA ASN A 18 -13.31 -5.46 -8.21
C ASN A 18 -11.84 -5.88 -8.03
N LEU A 19 -11.48 -7.03 -8.59
CA LEU A 19 -10.10 -7.51 -8.68
C LEU A 19 -9.63 -7.45 -10.14
N PRO A 20 -8.34 -7.19 -10.40
CA PRO A 20 -7.74 -7.47 -11.70
C PRO A 20 -7.88 -8.94 -12.07
N ALA A 21 -7.88 -9.26 -13.37
CA ALA A 21 -8.14 -10.62 -13.87
C ALA A 21 -7.16 -11.65 -13.29
N ASP A 22 -5.92 -11.24 -13.06
CA ASP A 22 -4.83 -12.11 -12.60
C ASP A 22 -4.53 -11.98 -11.10
N ALA A 23 -5.35 -11.22 -10.36
CA ALA A 23 -5.09 -10.96 -8.94
C ALA A 23 -5.43 -12.15 -8.04
N ARG A 24 -4.57 -12.40 -7.07
CA ARG A 24 -4.88 -13.30 -5.95
C ARG A 24 -5.72 -12.54 -4.91
N PRO A 25 -6.74 -13.18 -4.31
CA PRO A 25 -7.54 -12.55 -3.26
C PRO A 25 -6.66 -12.25 -2.04
N THR A 26 -6.46 -10.99 -1.69
CA THR A 26 -5.82 -10.59 -0.42
C THR A 26 -6.78 -10.90 0.74
N GLN A 27 -6.27 -11.45 1.82
CA GLN A 27 -7.09 -11.81 2.97
C GLN A 27 -7.55 -10.55 3.73
N ASN A 28 -8.86 -10.35 3.86
CA ASN A 28 -9.46 -9.21 4.56
C ASN A 28 -8.98 -9.08 6.02
N MET A 29 -8.72 -10.20 6.72
CA MET A 29 -8.27 -10.19 8.12
C MET A 29 -6.88 -9.55 8.29
N ALA A 30 -5.93 -9.87 7.41
CA ALA A 30 -4.58 -9.29 7.46
C ALA A 30 -4.63 -7.77 7.29
N ARG A 31 -5.47 -7.27 6.37
CA ARG A 31 -5.63 -5.83 6.13
C ARG A 31 -6.24 -5.11 7.32
N GLY A 32 -7.21 -5.73 8.06
CA GLY A 32 -7.75 -5.16 9.29
C GLY A 32 -6.68 -4.95 10.36
N ALA A 33 -5.84 -5.96 10.59
CA ALA A 33 -4.73 -5.88 11.55
C ALA A 33 -3.68 -4.83 11.12
N LEU A 34 -3.39 -4.71 9.82
CA LEU A 34 -2.49 -3.70 9.27
C LEU A 34 -2.94 -2.29 9.65
N PHE A 35 -4.22 -1.96 9.43
CA PHE A 35 -4.74 -0.61 9.74
C PHE A 35 -4.78 -0.31 11.23
N ASN A 36 -4.98 -1.31 12.09
CA ASN A 36 -4.86 -1.11 13.55
C ASN A 36 -3.41 -0.73 13.92
N MET A 37 -2.42 -1.40 13.33
CA MET A 37 -1.01 -1.07 13.57
C MET A 37 -0.61 0.29 12.99
N LEU A 38 -1.22 0.73 11.89
CA LEU A 38 -0.95 2.02 11.25
C LEU A 38 -1.30 3.19 12.16
N ASN A 39 -2.41 3.11 12.89
CA ASN A 39 -2.84 4.15 13.82
C ASN A 39 -1.83 4.41 14.97
N ASP A 40 -0.97 3.45 15.26
CA ASP A 40 0.06 3.61 16.30
C ASP A 40 1.32 4.32 15.79
N VAL A 41 1.50 4.41 14.47
CA VAL A 41 2.77 4.85 13.86
C VAL A 41 2.62 6.10 12.99
N LEU A 42 1.41 6.49 12.64
CA LEU A 42 1.11 7.67 11.80
C LEU A 42 0.03 8.52 12.44
N ASP A 43 0.28 9.83 12.55
CA ASP A 43 -0.75 10.81 12.97
C ASP A 43 -1.75 11.03 11.82
N THR A 44 -2.83 10.27 11.85
CA THR A 44 -3.91 10.32 10.85
C THR A 44 -4.93 11.45 11.09
N THR A 45 -4.72 12.30 12.10
CA THR A 45 -5.59 13.46 12.37
C THR A 45 -5.29 14.65 11.47
N LYS A 46 -4.07 14.73 10.93
CA LYS A 46 -3.61 15.76 9.99
C LYS A 46 -3.74 15.31 8.55
N PRO A 47 -3.80 16.24 7.57
CA PRO A 47 -3.69 15.88 6.16
C PRO A 47 -2.38 15.13 5.87
N PHE A 48 -2.47 14.02 5.14
CA PHE A 48 -1.31 13.22 4.77
C PHE A 48 -1.46 12.60 3.38
N VAL A 49 -0.33 12.34 2.75
CA VAL A 49 -0.23 11.75 1.42
C VAL A 49 0.10 10.27 1.53
N VAL A 50 -0.74 9.43 0.92
CA VAL A 50 -0.56 7.99 0.82
C VAL A 50 -0.13 7.66 -0.62
N TRP A 51 0.92 6.87 -0.77
CA TRP A 51 1.30 6.28 -2.04
C TRP A 51 1.17 4.75 -1.99
N ASP A 52 0.18 4.22 -2.70
CA ASP A 52 -0.03 2.79 -2.95
C ASP A 52 0.75 2.43 -4.22
N ALA A 53 1.98 1.91 -4.05
CA ALA A 53 2.98 1.92 -5.10
C ALA A 53 2.96 0.67 -6.02
N PHE A 54 2.40 -0.43 -5.57
CA PHE A 54 2.12 -1.63 -6.38
C PHE A 54 0.65 -1.96 -6.17
N ALA A 55 -0.23 -1.05 -6.65
CA ALA A 55 -1.56 -0.92 -6.11
C ALA A 55 -2.52 -2.07 -6.45
N GLY A 56 -2.27 -2.84 -7.52
CA GLY A 56 -3.10 -3.98 -7.89
C GLY A 56 -4.58 -3.61 -8.03
N SER A 57 -5.41 -4.07 -7.11
CA SER A 57 -6.84 -3.71 -7.04
C SER A 57 -7.11 -2.33 -6.43
N GLY A 58 -6.10 -1.70 -5.83
CA GLY A 58 -6.21 -0.49 -5.04
C GLY A 58 -6.75 -0.70 -3.62
N ALA A 59 -6.81 -1.94 -3.14
CA ALA A 59 -7.49 -2.26 -1.88
C ALA A 59 -6.95 -1.51 -0.67
N PHE A 60 -5.63 -1.29 -0.59
CA PHE A 60 -5.01 -0.54 0.50
C PHE A 60 -5.37 0.94 0.42
N GLY A 61 -5.12 1.58 -0.71
CA GLY A 61 -5.40 3.01 -0.88
C GLY A 61 -6.90 3.34 -0.78
N LEU A 62 -7.78 2.46 -1.28
CA LEU A 62 -9.23 2.61 -1.15
C LEU A 62 -9.70 2.45 0.31
N GLU A 63 -9.07 1.58 1.08
CA GLU A 63 -9.32 1.49 2.52
C GLU A 63 -8.86 2.77 3.23
N CYS A 64 -7.72 3.38 2.83
CA CYS A 64 -7.29 4.69 3.33
C CYS A 64 -8.32 5.78 3.06
N LEU A 65 -8.83 5.88 1.82
CA LEU A 65 -9.90 6.83 1.46
C LEU A 65 -11.18 6.61 2.26
N SER A 66 -11.47 5.37 2.63
CA SER A 66 -12.65 5.04 3.43
C SER A 66 -12.50 5.43 4.90
N ARG A 67 -11.31 5.27 5.47
CA ARG A 67 -11.06 5.49 6.91
C ARG A 67 -10.69 6.91 7.25
N PHE A 68 -10.00 7.62 6.32
CA PHE A 68 -9.36 8.90 6.61
C PHE A 68 -9.84 9.96 5.63
N ASN A 69 -10.67 10.89 6.10
CA ASN A 69 -11.23 11.98 5.28
C ASN A 69 -10.17 12.97 4.78
N ASN A 70 -9.01 13.00 5.40
CA ASN A 70 -7.89 13.90 5.14
C ASN A 70 -6.72 13.22 4.41
N ALA A 71 -6.87 11.96 3.99
CA ALA A 71 -5.88 11.25 3.18
C ALA A 71 -5.99 11.65 1.70
N LYS A 72 -4.86 12.03 1.10
CA LYS A 72 -4.71 12.14 -0.36
C LYS A 72 -3.99 10.90 -0.86
N VAL A 73 -4.64 10.12 -1.71
CA VAL A 73 -4.10 8.83 -2.18
C VAL A 73 -3.63 8.91 -3.62
N ILE A 74 -2.47 8.32 -3.87
CA ILE A 74 -1.85 8.14 -5.18
C ILE A 74 -1.68 6.65 -5.41
N PHE A 75 -2.16 6.16 -6.55
CA PHE A 75 -2.01 4.77 -6.98
C PHE A 75 -1.09 4.70 -8.18
N THR A 76 -0.10 3.82 -8.12
CA THR A 76 0.72 3.47 -9.28
C THR A 76 0.79 1.95 -9.44
N ASP A 77 0.76 1.50 -10.69
CA ASP A 77 0.92 0.09 -11.07
C ASP A 77 1.35 0.03 -12.53
N ASN A 78 2.13 -0.96 -12.93
CA ASN A 78 2.57 -1.14 -14.30
C ASN A 78 1.56 -1.92 -15.16
N SER A 79 0.55 -2.55 -14.54
CA SER A 79 -0.48 -3.34 -15.21
C SER A 79 -1.68 -2.49 -15.60
N LYS A 80 -2.03 -2.51 -16.89
CA LYS A 80 -3.26 -1.87 -17.38
C LYS A 80 -4.51 -2.42 -16.70
N SER A 81 -4.57 -3.74 -16.45
CA SER A 81 -5.69 -4.39 -15.75
C SER A 81 -5.86 -3.87 -14.33
N SER A 82 -4.75 -3.65 -13.60
CA SER A 82 -4.75 -3.03 -12.27
C SER A 82 -5.31 -1.60 -12.33
N ILE A 83 -4.78 -0.78 -13.22
CA ILE A 83 -5.21 0.62 -13.39
C ILE A 83 -6.70 0.74 -13.74
N ASP A 84 -7.17 -0.06 -14.70
CA ASP A 84 -8.59 -0.08 -15.08
C ASP A 84 -9.48 -0.52 -13.91
N THR A 85 -9.00 -1.47 -13.09
CA THR A 85 -9.70 -1.95 -11.89
C THR A 85 -9.77 -0.87 -10.81
N ILE A 86 -8.66 -0.17 -10.52
CA ILE A 86 -8.63 0.93 -9.54
C ILE A 86 -9.61 2.03 -9.95
N LYS A 87 -9.61 2.43 -11.23
CA LYS A 87 -10.55 3.44 -11.75
C LYS A 87 -12.01 3.03 -11.60
N LYS A 88 -12.35 1.76 -11.88
CA LYS A 88 -13.69 1.22 -11.66
C LYS A 88 -14.09 1.24 -10.17
N ASN A 89 -13.16 0.86 -9.30
CA ASN A 89 -13.39 0.87 -7.87
C ASN A 89 -13.61 2.29 -7.35
N LEU A 90 -12.77 3.25 -7.72
CA LEU A 90 -12.94 4.68 -7.39
C LEU A 90 -14.30 5.21 -7.85
N ALA A 91 -14.67 4.95 -9.11
CA ALA A 91 -15.97 5.37 -9.65
C ALA A 91 -17.16 4.78 -8.87
N SER A 92 -17.06 3.49 -8.45
CA SER A 92 -18.11 2.83 -7.66
C SER A 92 -18.28 3.43 -6.25
N LEU A 93 -17.24 4.11 -5.74
CA LEU A 93 -17.24 4.79 -4.45
C LEU A 93 -17.53 6.30 -4.59
N ASN A 94 -17.69 6.80 -5.81
CA ASN A 94 -17.78 8.23 -6.11
C ASN A 94 -16.57 9.02 -5.55
N GLU A 95 -15.37 8.42 -5.68
CA GLU A 95 -14.09 8.99 -5.25
C GLU A 95 -13.21 9.33 -6.44
N SER A 96 -12.28 10.26 -6.20
CA SER A 96 -11.23 10.63 -7.14
C SER A 96 -9.86 10.56 -6.47
N ALA A 97 -8.86 10.10 -7.23
CA ALA A 97 -7.47 10.03 -6.78
C ALA A 97 -6.53 10.08 -7.99
N THR A 98 -5.24 10.32 -7.75
CA THR A 98 -4.22 10.17 -8.80
C THR A 98 -4.00 8.68 -9.09
N VAL A 99 -4.16 8.28 -10.36
CA VAL A 99 -3.95 6.89 -10.80
C VAL A 99 -3.08 6.90 -12.05
N GLU A 100 -1.87 6.35 -11.97
CA GLU A 100 -0.91 6.32 -13.09
C GLU A 100 -0.47 4.89 -13.41
N MET A 101 -0.48 4.57 -14.71
CA MET A 101 0.12 3.34 -15.23
C MET A 101 1.61 3.58 -15.46
N ILE A 102 2.42 3.21 -14.47
CA ILE A 102 3.87 3.47 -14.48
C ILE A 102 4.60 2.48 -13.58
N ASP A 103 5.87 2.22 -13.89
CA ASP A 103 6.75 1.51 -12.96
C ASP A 103 7.04 2.38 -11.72
N SER A 104 6.66 1.87 -10.55
CA SER A 104 6.76 2.59 -9.29
C SER A 104 8.20 2.92 -8.89
N VAL A 105 9.18 2.10 -9.30
CA VAL A 105 10.60 2.38 -9.06
C VAL A 105 11.07 3.61 -9.84
N SER A 106 10.51 3.86 -11.02
CA SER A 106 10.88 5.00 -11.87
C SER A 106 10.39 6.35 -11.35
N VAL A 107 9.37 6.37 -10.48
CA VAL A 107 8.72 7.59 -9.97
C VAL A 107 8.94 7.85 -8.48
N LEU A 108 9.95 7.21 -7.88
CA LEU A 108 10.32 7.40 -6.47
C LEU A 108 10.56 8.87 -6.10
N SER A 109 11.26 9.62 -6.93
CA SER A 109 11.50 11.05 -6.68
C SER A 109 10.23 11.90 -6.79
N LYS A 110 9.26 11.48 -7.62
CA LYS A 110 7.99 12.21 -7.81
C LYS A 110 7.04 11.99 -6.64
N TYR A 111 6.85 10.74 -6.24
CA TYR A 111 5.85 10.38 -5.24
C TYR A 111 6.47 10.04 -3.88
N GLY A 112 7.58 9.31 -3.86
CA GLY A 112 8.22 8.88 -2.61
C GLY A 112 8.75 10.03 -1.77
N ALA A 113 9.28 11.08 -2.40
CA ALA A 113 9.77 12.26 -1.70
C ALA A 113 8.66 13.05 -0.96
N ASN A 114 7.40 12.92 -1.39
CA ASN A 114 6.28 13.69 -0.87
C ASN A 114 5.28 12.86 -0.03
N ALA A 115 5.38 11.53 -0.06
CA ALA A 115 4.48 10.66 0.68
C ALA A 115 4.79 10.67 2.18
N ASP A 116 3.73 10.68 2.99
CA ASP A 116 3.79 10.44 4.44
C ASP A 116 3.70 8.94 4.74
N LEU A 117 2.94 8.22 3.92
CA LEU A 117 2.75 6.79 3.99
C LEU A 117 2.97 6.18 2.61
N VAL A 118 3.84 5.19 2.52
CA VAL A 118 4.03 4.37 1.32
C VAL A 118 3.64 2.94 1.65
N PHE A 119 2.83 2.33 0.81
CA PHE A 119 2.52 0.91 0.88
C PHE A 119 3.06 0.19 -0.34
N ILE A 120 3.71 -0.93 -0.13
CA ILE A 120 4.18 -1.81 -1.20
C ILE A 120 3.77 -3.27 -0.95
N ASP A 121 3.21 -3.88 -2.00
CA ASP A 121 2.90 -5.30 -2.10
C ASP A 121 3.37 -5.80 -3.49
N PRO A 122 4.71 -5.81 -3.75
CA PRO A 122 5.24 -6.24 -5.02
C PRO A 122 4.95 -7.73 -5.25
N PRO A 123 4.93 -8.21 -6.52
CA PRO A 123 4.71 -9.62 -6.81
C PRO A 123 5.62 -10.53 -5.98
N TYR A 124 5.06 -11.51 -5.30
CA TYR A 124 5.80 -12.41 -4.40
C TYR A 124 6.96 -13.17 -5.09
N ALA A 125 6.84 -13.40 -6.39
CA ALA A 125 7.92 -14.02 -7.18
C ALA A 125 9.16 -13.13 -7.29
N ASP A 126 9.04 -11.82 -7.04
CA ASP A 126 10.14 -10.86 -7.15
C ASP A 126 10.38 -10.12 -5.83
N PHE A 127 10.81 -10.87 -4.81
CA PHE A 127 11.19 -10.29 -3.52
C PHE A 127 12.33 -9.26 -3.66
N GLY A 128 13.20 -9.43 -4.65
CA GLY A 128 14.29 -8.50 -4.98
C GLY A 128 13.77 -7.11 -5.37
N LEU A 129 12.63 -7.04 -6.04
CA LEU A 129 12.00 -5.77 -6.42
C LEU A 129 11.59 -4.96 -5.18
N GLY A 130 10.98 -5.61 -4.18
CA GLY A 130 10.62 -4.96 -2.91
C GLY A 130 11.84 -4.42 -2.19
N ALA A 131 12.90 -5.22 -2.05
CA ALA A 131 14.14 -4.79 -1.40
C ALA A 131 14.82 -3.62 -2.15
N LEU A 132 14.83 -3.67 -3.49
CA LEU A 132 15.34 -2.58 -4.33
C LEU A 132 14.54 -1.28 -4.14
N PHE A 133 13.20 -1.41 -4.11
CA PHE A 133 12.31 -0.26 -3.89
C PHE A 133 12.58 0.39 -2.54
N VAL A 134 12.61 -0.39 -1.45
CA VAL A 134 12.89 0.09 -0.09
C VAL A 134 14.24 0.83 -0.02
N LYS A 135 15.30 0.23 -0.58
CA LYS A 135 16.63 0.84 -0.63
C LYS A 135 16.64 2.16 -1.39
N LYS A 136 15.99 2.22 -2.55
CA LYS A 136 15.94 3.45 -3.35
C LYS A 136 15.05 4.52 -2.71
N LEU A 137 13.89 4.13 -2.16
CA LEU A 137 12.99 5.04 -1.46
C LEU A 137 13.69 5.69 -0.26
N GLY A 138 14.51 4.94 0.47
CA GLY A 138 15.29 5.45 1.61
C GLY A 138 16.21 6.63 1.27
N LYS A 139 16.58 6.79 0.00
CA LYS A 139 17.41 7.93 -0.45
C LYS A 139 16.61 9.20 -0.75
N VAL A 140 15.31 9.10 -0.96
CA VAL A 140 14.47 10.22 -1.43
C VAL A 140 13.30 10.52 -0.50
N ALA A 141 12.87 9.57 0.31
CA ALA A 141 11.75 9.75 1.24
C ALA A 141 12.06 10.85 2.27
N LYS A 142 11.05 11.64 2.60
CA LYS A 142 11.16 12.64 3.67
C LYS A 142 11.31 11.97 5.03
N ASN A 143 11.95 12.66 5.98
CA ASN A 143 12.08 12.16 7.35
C ASN A 143 10.70 11.90 7.97
N SER A 144 10.63 10.86 8.79
CA SER A 144 9.41 10.38 9.44
C SER A 144 8.35 9.79 8.49
N ALA A 145 8.63 9.69 7.18
CA ALA A 145 7.76 8.93 6.28
C ALA A 145 7.68 7.46 6.72
N VAL A 146 6.47 6.90 6.70
CA VAL A 146 6.21 5.51 7.05
C VAL A 146 6.14 4.68 5.76
N LEU A 147 6.87 3.57 5.72
CA LEU A 147 6.75 2.56 4.67
C LEU A 147 6.19 1.28 5.28
N ILE A 148 5.16 0.73 4.67
CA ILE A 148 4.64 -0.61 4.96
C ILE A 148 4.97 -1.51 3.79
N TRP A 149 5.72 -2.57 4.05
CA TRP A 149 6.04 -3.59 3.06
C TRP A 149 5.32 -4.89 3.40
N GLU A 150 4.42 -5.31 2.50
CA GLU A 150 3.78 -6.62 2.54
C GLU A 150 4.60 -7.61 1.69
N PHE A 151 4.85 -8.81 2.23
CA PHE A 151 5.50 -9.92 1.53
C PHE A 151 5.10 -11.27 2.15
N GLU A 152 5.45 -12.38 1.50
CA GLU A 152 5.10 -13.71 2.03
C GLU A 152 5.87 -14.03 3.32
N SER A 153 5.18 -14.61 4.29
CA SER A 153 5.72 -14.95 5.61
C SER A 153 6.88 -15.97 5.57
N VAL A 154 6.97 -16.75 4.50
CA VAL A 154 8.05 -17.73 4.27
C VAL A 154 9.34 -17.09 3.74
N GLN A 155 9.30 -15.85 3.30
CA GLN A 155 10.48 -15.13 2.83
C GLN A 155 11.43 -14.83 3.98
N GLN A 156 12.73 -14.80 3.68
CA GLN A 156 13.74 -14.37 4.64
C GLN A 156 13.51 -12.91 5.03
N THR A 157 13.85 -12.57 6.27
CA THR A 157 13.79 -11.17 6.71
C THR A 157 14.75 -10.33 5.86
N PRO A 158 14.25 -9.28 5.17
CA PRO A 158 15.09 -8.44 4.33
C PRO A 158 16.09 -7.66 5.19
N LYS A 159 17.29 -7.43 4.63
CA LYS A 159 18.25 -6.50 5.22
C LYS A 159 17.77 -5.07 4.97
N ILE A 160 17.50 -4.36 6.05
CA ILE A 160 17.07 -2.97 6.01
C ILE A 160 18.33 -2.10 6.20
N ASP A 161 18.49 -1.09 5.34
CA ASP A 161 19.63 -0.18 5.41
C ASP A 161 19.47 0.91 6.51
N GLU A 162 20.51 1.70 6.73
CA GLU A 162 20.58 2.72 7.76
C GLU A 162 19.55 3.86 7.63
N ASN A 163 18.95 4.02 6.44
CA ASN A 163 17.94 5.04 6.19
C ASN A 163 16.61 4.77 6.90
N TRP A 164 16.40 3.54 7.35
CA TRP A 164 15.15 3.10 7.93
C TRP A 164 15.33 2.56 9.35
N GLU A 165 14.31 2.73 10.16
CA GLU A 165 14.13 2.03 11.43
C GLU A 165 12.94 1.09 11.31
N VAL A 166 13.08 -0.16 11.78
CA VAL A 166 12.00 -1.14 11.82
C VAL A 166 11.15 -0.88 13.05
N LEU A 167 9.91 -0.42 12.86
CA LEU A 167 8.98 -0.17 13.97
C LEU A 167 8.21 -1.44 14.36
N LYS A 168 7.73 -2.19 13.36
CA LYS A 168 6.95 -3.41 13.56
C LYS A 168 7.28 -4.41 12.46
N ASP A 169 7.23 -5.70 12.84
CA ASP A 169 7.37 -6.83 11.92
C ASP A 169 6.41 -7.92 12.38
N LYS A 170 5.32 -8.14 11.66
CA LYS A 170 4.22 -9.00 12.07
C LYS A 170 3.72 -9.90 10.94
N THR A 171 3.44 -11.14 11.29
CA THR A 171 2.89 -12.15 10.36
C THR A 171 1.43 -12.42 10.66
N TYR A 172 0.61 -12.46 9.59
CA TYR A 172 -0.80 -12.82 9.61
C TYR A 172 -1.08 -13.84 8.51
N GLY A 173 -1.12 -15.12 8.90
CA GLY A 173 -1.24 -16.21 7.94
C GLY A 173 -0.06 -16.23 6.97
N ARG A 174 -0.31 -16.04 5.67
CA ARG A 174 0.73 -16.00 4.63
C ARG A 174 1.33 -14.62 4.41
N ALA A 175 0.68 -13.56 4.89
CA ALA A 175 1.16 -12.19 4.76
C ALA A 175 2.05 -11.82 5.94
N ARG A 176 3.16 -11.12 5.67
CA ARG A 176 4.03 -10.49 6.66
C ARG A 176 4.12 -9.02 6.34
N PHE A 177 3.93 -8.18 7.36
CA PHE A 177 3.98 -6.72 7.26
C PHE A 177 5.17 -6.19 8.03
N MET A 178 6.03 -5.49 7.35
CA MET A 178 7.12 -4.74 7.95
C MET A 178 6.83 -3.25 7.88
N PHE A 179 6.80 -2.59 9.04
CA PHE A 179 6.62 -1.15 9.18
C PHE A 179 7.98 -0.50 9.41
N LEU A 180 8.34 0.39 8.54
CA LEU A 180 9.60 1.11 8.55
C LEU A 180 9.32 2.61 8.69
N VAL A 181 10.14 3.33 9.45
CA VAL A 181 10.11 4.79 9.47
C VAL A 181 11.43 5.35 8.94
N LYS A 182 11.34 6.39 8.13
CA LYS A 182 12.52 7.10 7.59
C LYS A 182 13.18 7.90 8.72
N LYS A 183 14.47 7.65 8.93
CA LYS A 183 15.32 8.41 9.86
C LYS A 183 15.65 9.80 9.36
#